data_ced621dbe2d8e0e56a781b99877c6622
#
_entry.id   ced621dbe2d8e0e56a781b99877c6622
#
_cell.length_a   1.000
_cell.length_b   1.000
_cell.length_c   1.000
_cell.angle_alpha   90.00
_cell.angle_beta   90.00
_cell.angle_gamma   90.00
#
_symmetry.space_group_name_H-M   'P 1'
#
loop_
_entity.id
_entity.type
_entity.pdbx_description
1 polymer ?
#
loop_
_entity_poly.entity_id
_entity_poly.type
_entity_poly.pdbx_seq_one_letter_code
_entity_poly.pdbx_strand_id
1 'polypeptide(L)'
;MYDLIQQYFIDFEEASKITQISIGISLSILMTLISRLLLRGPVMKVISSSDNLYDDRIFILATPLLNVGVFLIGIWFTFDYVFEEKSFERVAFAGGSAAILLILFAQFLSSIVDEFIPPLFKSMDEKTSLDLSTLKTITVSATKLLAWVAAVLIALDQLNVDITAIVASATILTLVIGLALQETAANLVSGLLMLLDKPFSKGDKVIVMGVKGRVHDVGLMTTKIKTGNERLVVIPNTTLSGEIVENYALGGSQGDADSMNLRFRIRTSLDSDPNLVKSVIIDVISDCEFTTENPKTEVLLYDITETALVFRLDCWVEDYNKERKAKDWILIEILDRFKSKEIGIPFPHLTVKQE
;
A
#
# COMPACT_ATOMS: atom_id res chain seq x y z
N MET A 1 7.91 13.04 66.43
CA MET A 1 7.96 12.38 65.12
C MET A 1 8.80 13.15 64.10
N TYR A 2 8.59 14.47 63.96
CA TYR A 2 9.38 15.31 63.04
C TYR A 2 10.85 15.38 63.44
N ASP A 3 11.14 15.58 64.73
CA ASP A 3 12.52 15.64 65.26
C ASP A 3 13.26 14.30 65.12
N LEU A 4 12.56 13.18 65.24
CA LEU A 4 13.13 11.86 65.04
C LEU A 4 13.51 11.62 63.57
N ILE A 5 12.69 12.08 62.62
CA ILE A 5 12.94 12.00 61.18
C ILE A 5 14.14 12.89 60.82
N GLN A 6 14.22 14.11 61.37
CA GLN A 6 15.38 15.00 61.16
C GLN A 6 16.68 14.38 61.71
N GLN A 7 16.64 13.75 62.88
CA GLN A 7 17.82 13.11 63.47
C GLN A 7 18.30 11.93 62.60
N TYR A 8 17.39 11.09 62.07
CA TYR A 8 17.75 10.02 61.14
C TYR A 8 18.34 10.56 59.80
N PHE A 9 17.91 11.72 59.34
CA PHE A 9 18.49 12.36 58.15
C PHE A 9 19.91 12.85 58.40
N ILE A 10 20.17 13.47 59.55
CA ILE A 10 21.51 13.94 59.99
C ILE A 10 22.45 12.74 60.16
N ASP A 11 22.02 11.70 60.84
CA ASP A 11 22.79 10.45 61.05
C ASP A 11 23.10 9.77 59.70
N PHE A 12 22.21 9.87 58.71
CA PHE A 12 22.41 9.34 57.36
C PHE A 12 23.44 10.16 56.54
N GLU A 13 23.42 11.48 56.64
CA GLU A 13 24.41 12.37 55.96
C GLU A 13 25.81 12.17 56.53
N GLU A 14 25.97 11.92 57.86
CA GLU A 14 27.23 11.66 58.51
C GLU A 14 27.74 10.21 58.33
N ALA A 15 26.88 9.31 57.84
CA ALA A 15 27.24 7.91 57.63
C ALA A 15 28.27 7.76 56.49
N SER A 16 29.07 6.67 56.57
CA SER A 16 30.02 6.37 55.50
C SER A 16 29.30 6.12 54.16
N LYS A 17 29.93 6.47 53.03
CA LYS A 17 29.39 6.22 51.69
C LYS A 17 28.92 4.76 51.49
N ILE A 18 29.65 3.81 52.07
CA ILE A 18 29.28 2.37 52.00
C ILE A 18 27.93 2.12 52.70
N THR A 19 27.71 2.75 53.87
CA THR A 19 26.45 2.63 54.61
C THR A 19 25.30 3.25 53.85
N GLN A 20 25.49 4.45 53.26
CA GLN A 20 24.47 5.13 52.42
C GLN A 20 24.09 4.29 51.22
N ILE A 21 25.07 3.73 50.48
CA ILE A 21 24.85 2.83 49.34
C ILE A 21 24.08 1.56 49.77
N SER A 22 24.47 0.95 50.92
CA SER A 22 23.82 -0.27 51.41
C SER A 22 22.35 -0.04 51.76
N ILE A 23 22.03 1.09 52.38
CA ILE A 23 20.66 1.50 52.71
C ILE A 23 19.87 1.78 51.40
N GLY A 24 20.47 2.49 50.45
CA GLY A 24 19.83 2.79 49.17
C GLY A 24 19.53 1.54 48.35
N ILE A 25 20.46 0.58 48.28
CA ILE A 25 20.23 -0.72 47.63
C ILE A 25 19.10 -1.49 48.32
N SER A 26 19.10 -1.54 49.64
CA SER A 26 18.07 -2.22 50.42
C SER A 26 16.67 -1.61 50.16
N LEU A 27 16.58 -0.28 50.08
CA LEU A 27 15.36 0.45 49.78
C LEU A 27 14.91 0.19 48.33
N SER A 28 15.83 0.16 47.39
CA SER A 28 15.56 -0.15 45.98
C SER A 28 15.02 -1.57 45.81
N ILE A 29 15.58 -2.55 46.56
CA ILE A 29 15.06 -3.92 46.58
C ILE A 29 13.64 -3.95 47.16
N LEU A 30 13.39 -3.24 48.25
CA LEU A 30 12.07 -3.17 48.88
C LEU A 30 11.05 -2.54 47.93
N MET A 31 11.38 -1.43 47.28
CA MET A 31 10.55 -0.77 46.29
C MET A 31 10.23 -1.70 45.11
N THR A 32 11.21 -2.47 44.64
CA THR A 32 11.02 -3.46 43.57
C THR A 32 10.10 -4.60 43.97
N LEU A 33 10.23 -5.07 45.23
CA LEU A 33 9.31 -6.09 45.75
C LEU A 33 7.88 -5.57 45.87
N ILE A 34 7.70 -4.34 46.32
CA ILE A 34 6.38 -3.67 46.38
C ILE A 34 5.83 -3.50 44.96
N SER A 35 6.63 -2.99 44.03
CA SER A 35 6.26 -2.86 42.60
C SER A 35 5.81 -4.20 42.03
N ARG A 36 6.57 -5.27 42.24
CA ARG A 36 6.24 -6.61 41.77
C ARG A 36 4.91 -7.13 42.34
N LEU A 37 4.64 -6.83 43.60
CA LEU A 37 3.40 -7.21 44.29
C LEU A 37 2.20 -6.41 43.71
N LEU A 38 2.39 -5.11 43.49
CA LEU A 38 1.38 -4.24 42.89
C LEU A 38 1.09 -4.61 41.43
N LEU A 39 2.12 -4.81 40.61
CA LEU A 39 1.98 -5.16 39.20
C LEU A 39 1.31 -6.54 39.03
N ARG A 40 1.64 -7.54 39.85
CA ARG A 40 1.05 -8.89 39.75
C ARG A 40 -0.31 -9.04 40.46
N GLY A 41 -0.64 -8.15 41.37
CA GLY A 41 -1.88 -8.16 42.12
C GLY A 41 -2.91 -7.16 41.59
N PRO A 42 -3.06 -5.98 42.22
CA PRO A 42 -4.13 -5.05 41.94
C PRO A 42 -4.08 -4.49 40.49
N VAL A 43 -2.88 -4.19 39.94
CA VAL A 43 -2.74 -3.63 38.60
C VAL A 43 -3.15 -4.66 37.55
N MET A 44 -2.66 -5.91 37.69
CA MET A 44 -3.06 -7.00 36.78
C MET A 44 -4.56 -7.23 36.80
N LYS A 45 -5.19 -7.14 37.98
CA LYS A 45 -6.63 -7.34 38.16
C LYS A 45 -7.45 -6.23 37.46
N VAL A 46 -6.94 -5.00 37.44
CA VAL A 46 -7.58 -3.88 36.72
C VAL A 46 -7.44 -4.06 35.21
N ILE A 47 -6.26 -4.46 34.73
CA ILE A 47 -5.99 -4.67 33.32
C ILE A 47 -6.81 -5.86 32.80
N SER A 48 -6.85 -6.98 33.54
CA SER A 48 -7.63 -8.16 33.15
C SER A 48 -9.16 -7.97 33.26
N SER A 49 -9.63 -6.85 33.78
CA SER A 49 -11.06 -6.46 33.71
C SER A 49 -11.44 -5.79 32.39
N SER A 50 -10.47 -5.48 31.53
CA SER A 50 -10.68 -5.03 30.15
C SER A 50 -11.08 -6.23 29.28
N ASP A 51 -12.04 -6.04 28.36
CA ASP A 51 -12.45 -7.07 27.39
C ASP A 51 -11.41 -7.29 26.28
N ASN A 52 -10.27 -6.60 26.33
CA ASN A 52 -9.22 -6.66 25.34
C ASN A 52 -8.08 -7.61 25.76
N LEU A 53 -8.03 -8.78 25.15
CA LEU A 53 -7.01 -9.81 25.36
C LEU A 53 -5.56 -9.34 25.14
N TYR A 54 -5.35 -8.26 24.38
CA TYR A 54 -4.01 -7.74 24.08
C TYR A 54 -3.41 -6.98 25.26
N ASP A 55 -4.23 -6.32 26.07
CA ASP A 55 -3.78 -5.50 27.19
C ASP A 55 -3.07 -6.37 28.25
N ASP A 56 -3.63 -7.54 28.56
CA ASP A 56 -3.06 -8.51 29.47
C ASP A 56 -1.70 -9.01 29.02
N ARG A 57 -1.59 -9.34 27.73
CA ARG A 57 -0.36 -9.89 27.15
C ARG A 57 0.76 -8.87 27.10
N ILE A 58 0.47 -7.64 26.62
CA ILE A 58 1.44 -6.54 26.60
C ILE A 58 1.95 -6.25 28.02
N PHE A 59 1.05 -6.22 28.99
CA PHE A 59 1.42 -5.94 30.38
C PHE A 59 2.30 -7.04 31.00
N ILE A 60 1.98 -8.31 30.75
CA ILE A 60 2.82 -9.44 31.18
C ILE A 60 4.22 -9.34 30.59
N LEU A 61 4.33 -9.03 29.28
CA LEU A 61 5.61 -8.85 28.58
C LEU A 61 6.39 -7.63 29.09
N ALA A 62 5.71 -6.55 29.50
CA ALA A 62 6.32 -5.34 30.05
C ALA A 62 6.78 -5.49 31.52
N THR A 63 6.20 -6.42 32.28
CA THR A 63 6.45 -6.58 33.72
C THR A 63 7.94 -6.72 34.10
N PRO A 64 8.78 -7.51 33.38
CA PRO A 64 10.22 -7.60 33.70
C PRO A 64 10.92 -6.24 33.52
N LEU A 65 10.65 -5.53 32.44
CA LEU A 65 11.20 -4.21 32.14
C LEU A 65 10.82 -3.20 33.24
N LEU A 66 9.54 -3.17 33.63
CA LEU A 66 9.04 -2.28 34.69
C LEU A 66 9.70 -2.57 36.05
N ASN A 67 9.84 -3.85 36.46
CA ASN A 67 10.46 -4.22 37.74
C ASN A 67 11.95 -3.85 37.78
N VAL A 68 12.70 -4.12 36.70
CA VAL A 68 14.11 -3.74 36.63
C VAL A 68 14.24 -2.21 36.54
N GLY A 69 13.33 -1.53 35.83
CA GLY A 69 13.29 -0.08 35.79
C GLY A 69 13.14 0.55 37.17
N VAL A 70 12.19 0.07 37.99
CA VAL A 70 11.98 0.54 39.35
C VAL A 70 13.24 0.32 40.22
N PHE A 71 13.88 -0.85 40.08
CA PHE A 71 15.12 -1.14 40.77
C PHE A 71 16.25 -0.18 40.38
N LEU A 72 16.49 0.01 39.11
CA LEU A 72 17.55 0.90 38.60
C LEU A 72 17.29 2.36 38.96
N ILE A 73 16.05 2.81 38.95
CA ILE A 73 15.67 4.16 39.39
C ILE A 73 15.99 4.36 40.87
N GLY A 74 15.67 3.39 41.72
CA GLY A 74 16.01 3.45 43.14
C GLY A 74 17.50 3.53 43.39
N ILE A 75 18.30 2.71 42.69
CA ILE A 75 19.76 2.78 42.78
C ILE A 75 20.30 4.09 42.19
N TRP A 76 19.70 4.58 41.08
CA TRP A 76 20.11 5.84 40.49
C TRP A 76 19.96 7.02 41.46
N PHE A 77 18.85 7.11 42.22
CA PHE A 77 18.69 8.10 43.29
C PHE A 77 19.74 7.96 44.36
N THR A 78 20.16 6.72 44.70
CA THR A 78 21.20 6.47 45.68
C THR A 78 22.55 7.00 45.20
N PHE A 79 22.91 6.71 43.94
CA PHE A 79 24.17 7.20 43.34
C PHE A 79 24.15 8.71 43.14
N ASP A 80 23.01 9.28 42.77
CA ASP A 80 22.82 10.72 42.62
C ASP A 80 23.02 11.47 43.91
N TYR A 81 22.61 10.87 45.04
CA TYR A 81 22.76 11.45 46.36
C TYR A 81 24.19 11.28 46.93
N VAL A 82 24.81 10.12 46.73
CA VAL A 82 26.11 9.76 47.39
C VAL A 82 27.31 10.29 46.62
N PHE A 83 27.21 10.43 45.29
CA PHE A 83 28.34 10.79 44.44
C PHE A 83 28.14 12.17 43.78
N GLU A 84 29.23 12.89 43.63
CA GLU A 84 29.25 14.16 42.89
C GLU A 84 28.85 13.95 41.43
N GLU A 85 28.29 14.99 40.83
CA GLU A 85 27.69 14.96 39.49
C GLU A 85 28.64 14.43 38.37
N LYS A 86 29.93 14.73 38.48
CA LYS A 86 30.96 14.32 37.52
C LYS A 86 31.80 13.13 37.95
N SER A 87 31.43 12.46 39.05
CA SER A 87 32.19 11.29 39.52
C SER A 87 32.10 10.14 38.50
N PHE A 88 33.19 9.37 38.40
CA PHE A 88 33.25 8.22 37.51
C PHE A 88 32.16 7.18 37.86
N GLU A 89 31.93 6.94 39.13
CA GLU A 89 30.95 5.97 39.62
C GLU A 89 29.54 6.32 39.21
N ARG A 90 29.15 7.60 39.31
CA ARG A 90 27.81 8.07 38.90
C ARG A 90 27.62 7.98 37.39
N VAL A 91 28.62 8.42 36.62
CA VAL A 91 28.55 8.35 35.12
C VAL A 91 28.54 6.91 34.65
N ALA A 92 29.38 6.04 35.21
CA ALA A 92 29.44 4.62 34.86
C ALA A 92 28.12 3.91 35.20
N PHE A 93 27.53 4.21 36.37
CA PHE A 93 26.24 3.64 36.76
C PHE A 93 25.10 4.12 35.83
N ALA A 94 25.06 5.42 35.52
CA ALA A 94 24.06 5.98 34.63
C ALA A 94 24.10 5.33 33.22
N GLY A 95 25.30 5.23 32.64
CA GLY A 95 25.50 4.56 31.34
C GLY A 95 25.16 3.06 31.41
N GLY A 96 25.63 2.36 32.42
CA GLY A 96 25.34 0.93 32.62
C GLY A 96 23.86 0.63 32.83
N SER A 97 23.17 1.44 33.63
CA SER A 97 21.73 1.27 33.88
C SER A 97 20.91 1.57 32.62
N ALA A 98 21.27 2.60 31.84
CA ALA A 98 20.64 2.90 30.57
C ALA A 98 20.84 1.76 29.56
N ALA A 99 22.07 1.20 29.49
CA ALA A 99 22.36 0.06 28.60
C ALA A 99 21.53 -1.18 28.98
N ILE A 100 21.39 -1.50 30.27
CA ILE A 100 20.55 -2.60 30.75
C ILE A 100 19.08 -2.38 30.37
N LEU A 101 18.56 -1.17 30.57
CA LEU A 101 17.17 -0.85 30.22
C LEU A 101 16.94 -0.96 28.72
N LEU A 102 17.88 -0.52 27.87
CA LEU A 102 17.80 -0.64 26.42
C LEU A 102 17.77 -2.10 25.96
N ILE A 103 18.60 -2.97 26.56
CA ILE A 103 18.61 -4.40 26.25
C ILE A 103 17.28 -5.04 26.66
N LEU A 104 16.75 -4.71 27.85
CA LEU A 104 15.44 -5.20 28.29
C LEU A 104 14.30 -4.67 27.41
N PHE A 105 14.40 -3.44 26.95
CA PHE A 105 13.44 -2.87 26.00
C PHE A 105 13.48 -3.58 24.66
N ALA A 106 14.66 -3.92 24.14
CA ALA A 106 14.79 -4.74 22.93
C ALA A 106 14.19 -6.14 23.10
N GLN A 107 14.41 -6.75 24.28
CA GLN A 107 13.78 -8.02 24.63
C GLN A 107 12.25 -7.90 24.68
N PHE A 108 11.73 -6.84 25.27
CA PHE A 108 10.30 -6.54 25.30
C PHE A 108 9.73 -6.36 23.89
N LEU A 109 10.39 -5.57 23.02
CA LEU A 109 10.00 -5.41 21.62
C LEU A 109 10.05 -6.75 20.86
N SER A 110 11.08 -7.54 21.05
CA SER A 110 11.17 -8.89 20.46
C SER A 110 10.01 -9.78 20.87
N SER A 111 9.58 -9.71 22.12
CA SER A 111 8.45 -10.48 22.64
C SER A 111 7.11 -10.00 22.05
N ILE A 112 6.95 -8.69 21.86
CA ILE A 112 5.80 -8.11 21.15
C ILE A 112 5.77 -8.60 19.70
N VAL A 113 6.90 -8.58 19.01
CA VAL A 113 7.01 -9.06 17.63
C VAL A 113 6.57 -10.53 17.54
N ASP A 114 7.00 -11.40 18.48
CA ASP A 114 6.60 -12.80 18.51
C ASP A 114 5.12 -13.02 18.79
N GLU A 115 4.50 -12.15 19.57
CA GLU A 115 3.10 -12.29 19.96
C GLU A 115 2.14 -11.72 18.88
N PHE A 116 2.49 -10.59 18.27
CA PHE A 116 1.54 -9.83 17.43
C PHE A 116 1.71 -10.07 15.94
N ILE A 117 2.92 -10.31 15.44
CA ILE A 117 3.12 -10.49 13.99
C ILE A 117 2.57 -11.83 13.47
N PRO A 118 2.80 -13.00 14.10
CA PRO A 118 2.32 -14.27 13.59
C PRO A 118 0.80 -14.37 13.39
N PRO A 119 -0.07 -13.84 14.29
CA PRO A 119 -1.51 -13.86 14.09
C PRO A 119 -1.98 -13.07 12.86
N LEU A 120 -1.29 -11.95 12.53
CA LEU A 120 -1.59 -11.16 11.33
C LEU A 120 -1.37 -11.98 10.06
N PHE A 121 -0.25 -12.70 9.98
CA PHE A 121 0.05 -13.58 8.85
C PHE A 121 -0.95 -14.75 8.75
N LYS A 122 -1.34 -15.35 9.88
CA LYS A 122 -2.33 -16.41 9.91
C LYS A 122 -3.69 -15.96 9.36
N SER A 123 -4.14 -14.77 9.74
CA SER A 123 -5.36 -14.17 9.20
C SER A 123 -5.30 -13.89 7.69
N MET A 124 -4.11 -13.62 7.16
CA MET A 124 -3.88 -13.43 5.72
C MET A 124 -3.83 -14.76 4.97
N ASP A 125 -3.19 -15.79 5.52
CA ASP A 125 -3.15 -17.16 4.95
C ASP A 125 -4.56 -17.72 4.73
N GLU A 126 -5.42 -17.60 5.73
CA GLU A 126 -6.81 -18.07 5.67
C GLU A 126 -7.63 -17.39 4.57
N LYS A 127 -7.32 -16.13 4.25
CA LYS A 127 -8.03 -15.35 3.23
C LYS A 127 -7.49 -15.53 1.82
N THR A 128 -6.21 -15.85 1.65
CA THR A 128 -5.54 -15.81 0.36
C THR A 128 -5.12 -17.18 -0.16
N SER A 129 -5.23 -18.24 0.64
CA SER A 129 -4.72 -19.59 0.32
C SER A 129 -3.24 -19.60 -0.15
N LEU A 130 -2.45 -18.62 0.27
CA LEU A 130 -1.02 -18.51 0.00
C LEU A 130 -0.25 -18.99 1.22
N ASP A 131 0.82 -19.77 1.02
CA ASP A 131 1.76 -20.12 2.11
C ASP A 131 2.67 -18.93 2.41
N LEU A 132 2.28 -18.13 3.42
CA LEU A 132 3.05 -16.97 3.88
C LEU A 132 4.04 -17.32 5.02
N SER A 133 4.26 -18.58 5.34
CA SER A 133 5.11 -19.03 6.44
C SER A 133 6.56 -18.51 6.33
N THR A 134 7.12 -18.53 5.14
CA THR A 134 8.47 -18.01 4.87
C THR A 134 8.53 -16.49 5.06
N LEU A 135 7.56 -15.77 4.53
CA LEU A 135 7.48 -14.31 4.65
C LEU A 135 7.31 -13.89 6.12
N LYS A 136 6.46 -14.59 6.86
CA LYS A 136 6.31 -14.40 8.32
C LYS A 136 7.66 -14.56 9.03
N THR A 137 8.38 -15.65 8.77
CA THR A 137 9.65 -15.93 9.42
C THR A 137 10.69 -14.86 9.12
N ILE A 138 10.79 -14.42 7.87
CA ILE A 138 11.70 -13.34 7.46
C ILE A 138 11.33 -12.03 8.15
N THR A 139 10.04 -11.65 8.16
CA THR A 139 9.56 -10.40 8.77
C THR A 139 9.85 -10.38 10.27
N VAL A 140 9.49 -11.45 10.99
CA VAL A 140 9.76 -11.56 12.44
C VAL A 140 11.25 -11.46 12.71
N SER A 141 12.09 -12.24 12.01
CA SER A 141 13.54 -12.27 12.23
C SER A 141 14.20 -10.94 11.88
N ALA A 142 13.83 -10.31 10.78
CA ALA A 142 14.38 -9.00 10.37
C ALA A 142 14.00 -7.89 11.38
N THR A 143 12.76 -7.84 11.84
CA THR A 143 12.30 -6.85 12.82
C THR A 143 13.04 -7.00 14.14
N LYS A 144 13.21 -8.24 14.64
CA LYS A 144 13.99 -8.52 15.85
C LYS A 144 15.46 -8.14 15.68
N LEU A 145 16.08 -8.52 14.56
CA LEU A 145 17.47 -8.19 14.28
C LEU A 145 17.69 -6.67 14.33
N LEU A 146 16.82 -5.90 13.67
CA LEU A 146 16.91 -4.45 13.66
C LEU A 146 16.73 -3.85 15.08
N ALA A 147 15.78 -4.36 15.86
CA ALA A 147 15.55 -3.91 17.23
C ALA A 147 16.78 -4.19 18.12
N TRP A 148 17.38 -5.39 18.00
CA TRP A 148 18.56 -5.75 18.76
C TRP A 148 19.81 -4.97 18.36
N VAL A 149 20.04 -4.79 17.06
CA VAL A 149 21.17 -3.98 16.55
C VAL A 149 21.07 -2.55 17.05
N ALA A 150 19.88 -1.93 16.93
CA ALA A 150 19.66 -0.57 17.42
C ALA A 150 19.89 -0.47 18.95
N ALA A 151 19.34 -1.40 19.73
CA ALA A 151 19.50 -1.39 21.19
C ALA A 151 20.96 -1.57 21.61
N VAL A 152 21.71 -2.46 20.97
CA VAL A 152 23.13 -2.68 21.26
C VAL A 152 23.96 -1.43 20.92
N LEU A 153 23.73 -0.82 19.75
CA LEU A 153 24.44 0.40 19.36
C LEU A 153 24.17 1.56 20.33
N ILE A 154 22.91 1.79 20.70
CA ILE A 154 22.56 2.84 21.65
C ILE A 154 23.14 2.51 23.06
N ALA A 155 23.13 1.24 23.45
CA ALA A 155 23.71 0.83 24.73
C ALA A 155 25.24 1.05 24.78
N LEU A 156 25.96 0.80 23.69
CA LEU A 156 27.38 1.08 23.56
C LEU A 156 27.67 2.58 23.66
N ASP A 157 26.86 3.41 23.01
CA ASP A 157 26.93 4.88 23.09
C ASP A 157 26.76 5.37 24.53
N GLN A 158 25.78 4.83 25.29
CA GLN A 158 25.59 5.16 26.72
C GLN A 158 26.78 4.75 27.57
N LEU A 159 27.57 3.78 27.14
CA LEU A 159 28.81 3.36 27.81
C LEU A 159 30.03 4.18 27.36
N ASN A 160 29.85 5.26 26.59
CA ASN A 160 30.88 6.08 26.01
C ASN A 160 31.85 5.33 25.07
N VAL A 161 31.38 4.25 24.43
CA VAL A 161 32.10 3.57 23.34
C VAL A 161 31.88 4.32 22.04
N ASP A 162 32.93 4.72 21.37
CA ASP A 162 32.82 5.42 20.08
C ASP A 162 32.29 4.45 18.99
N ILE A 163 31.03 4.64 18.64
CA ILE A 163 30.32 3.86 17.61
C ILE A 163 30.30 4.56 16.24
N THR A 164 30.95 5.72 16.10
CA THR A 164 30.89 6.55 14.89
C THR A 164 31.23 5.77 13.61
N ALA A 165 32.29 4.96 13.64
CA ALA A 165 32.69 4.15 12.49
C ALA A 165 31.64 3.07 12.13
N ILE A 166 31.00 2.47 13.16
CA ILE A 166 29.94 1.45 12.97
C ILE A 166 28.71 2.09 12.35
N VAL A 167 28.28 3.23 12.91
CA VAL A 167 27.09 3.97 12.41
C VAL A 167 27.34 4.47 10.98
N ALA A 168 28.53 5.00 10.68
CA ALA A 168 28.89 5.43 9.32
C ALA A 168 28.83 4.25 8.33
N SER A 169 29.38 3.12 8.69
CA SER A 169 29.34 1.90 7.85
C SER A 169 27.91 1.38 7.66
N ALA A 170 27.10 1.36 8.71
CA ALA A 170 25.70 0.97 8.68
C ALA A 170 24.87 1.92 7.79
N THR A 171 25.16 3.22 7.81
CA THR A 171 24.50 4.21 6.96
C THR A 171 24.75 3.94 5.49
N ILE A 172 26.01 3.64 5.10
CA ILE A 172 26.35 3.29 3.73
C ILE A 172 25.62 2.00 3.31
N LEU A 173 25.64 0.97 4.17
CA LEU A 173 24.94 -0.29 3.89
C LEU A 173 23.44 -0.08 3.73
N THR A 174 22.82 0.74 4.59
CA THR A 174 21.39 1.08 4.51
C THR A 174 21.05 1.80 3.20
N LEU A 175 21.92 2.72 2.76
CA LEU A 175 21.76 3.40 1.46
C LEU A 175 21.78 2.40 0.31
N VAL A 176 22.76 1.48 0.30
CA VAL A 176 22.88 0.44 -0.75
C VAL A 176 21.63 -0.45 -0.78
N ILE A 177 21.17 -0.91 0.39
CA ILE A 177 19.94 -1.71 0.49
C ILE A 177 18.73 -0.92 0.05
N GLY A 178 18.62 0.36 0.45
CA GLY A 178 17.54 1.26 0.05
C GLY A 178 17.46 1.44 -1.47
N LEU A 179 18.60 1.66 -2.13
CA LEU A 179 18.67 1.74 -3.59
C LEU A 179 18.28 0.41 -4.26
N ALA A 180 18.70 -0.72 -3.70
CA ALA A 180 18.35 -2.04 -4.23
C ALA A 180 16.83 -2.35 -4.10
N LEU A 181 16.15 -1.81 -3.09
CA LEU A 181 14.72 -2.01 -2.84
C LEU A 181 13.83 -0.91 -3.43
N GLN A 182 14.41 0.14 -4.01
CA GLN A 182 13.70 1.33 -4.48
C GLN A 182 12.56 1.00 -5.44
N GLU A 183 12.82 0.16 -6.45
CA GLU A 183 11.81 -0.21 -7.45
C GLU A 183 10.66 -1.02 -6.83
N THR A 184 10.98 -1.93 -5.92
CA THR A 184 9.99 -2.73 -5.20
C THR A 184 9.08 -1.84 -4.36
N ALA A 185 9.66 -0.90 -3.61
CA ALA A 185 8.90 0.07 -2.81
C ALA A 185 8.04 0.97 -3.71
N ALA A 186 8.56 1.45 -4.83
CA ALA A 186 7.81 2.25 -5.79
C ALA A 186 6.60 1.49 -6.35
N ASN A 187 6.75 0.21 -6.70
CA ASN A 187 5.63 -0.63 -7.16
C ASN A 187 4.56 -0.81 -6.09
N LEU A 188 4.93 -0.99 -4.82
CA LEU A 188 3.98 -1.08 -3.71
C LEU A 188 3.21 0.22 -3.52
N VAL A 189 3.89 1.37 -3.54
CA VAL A 189 3.25 2.69 -3.40
C VAL A 189 2.31 2.95 -4.57
N SER A 190 2.73 2.68 -5.81
CA SER A 190 1.89 2.82 -6.99
C SER A 190 0.65 1.91 -6.93
N GLY A 191 0.82 0.66 -6.48
CA GLY A 191 -0.30 -0.26 -6.28
C GLY A 191 -1.31 0.24 -5.25
N LEU A 192 -0.82 0.78 -4.13
CA LEU A 192 -1.67 1.37 -3.11
C LEU A 192 -2.45 2.59 -3.64
N LEU A 193 -1.80 3.49 -4.39
CA LEU A 193 -2.44 4.63 -5.01
C LEU A 193 -3.51 4.20 -6.01
N MET A 194 -3.24 3.18 -6.84
CA MET A 194 -4.25 2.62 -7.76
C MET A 194 -5.46 2.04 -7.04
N LEU A 195 -5.29 1.44 -5.87
CA LEU A 195 -6.39 0.92 -5.06
C LEU A 195 -7.21 2.05 -4.41
N LEU A 196 -6.61 3.21 -4.13
CA LEU A 196 -7.27 4.38 -3.55
C LEU A 196 -8.00 5.20 -4.62
N ASP A 197 -7.29 5.58 -5.69
CA ASP A 197 -7.82 6.45 -6.76
C ASP A 197 -8.71 5.71 -7.74
N LYS A 198 -8.55 4.39 -7.87
CA LYS A 198 -9.33 3.50 -8.74
C LYS A 198 -9.51 4.02 -10.17
N PRO A 199 -8.43 4.34 -10.90
CA PRO A 199 -8.52 4.75 -12.29
C PRO A 199 -9.15 3.64 -13.16
N PHE A 200 -9.10 2.41 -12.70
CA PHE A 200 -9.82 1.25 -13.23
C PHE A 200 -10.04 0.22 -12.12
N SER A 201 -11.02 -0.63 -12.31
CA SER A 201 -11.39 -1.72 -11.39
C SER A 201 -11.26 -3.08 -12.07
N LYS A 202 -11.25 -4.15 -11.26
CA LYS A 202 -11.32 -5.51 -11.79
C LYS A 202 -12.57 -5.69 -12.64
N GLY A 203 -12.38 -6.15 -13.88
CA GLY A 203 -13.46 -6.33 -14.85
C GLY A 203 -13.51 -5.24 -15.92
N ASP A 204 -12.96 -4.05 -15.66
CA ASP A 204 -12.96 -2.94 -16.62
C ASP A 204 -12.19 -3.28 -17.89
N LYS A 205 -12.69 -2.79 -19.03
CA LYS A 205 -11.99 -2.86 -20.30
C LYS A 205 -11.12 -1.62 -20.46
N VAL A 206 -9.82 -1.83 -20.60
CA VAL A 206 -8.83 -0.75 -20.65
C VAL A 206 -7.89 -0.90 -21.84
N ILE A 207 -7.34 0.22 -22.29
CA ILE A 207 -6.17 0.24 -23.17
C ILE A 207 -5.04 0.93 -22.40
N VAL A 208 -3.93 0.22 -22.25
CA VAL A 208 -2.73 0.72 -21.60
C VAL A 208 -1.52 0.31 -22.43
N MET A 209 -0.64 1.27 -22.79
CA MET A 209 0.54 1.00 -23.61
C MET A 209 0.24 0.25 -24.91
N GLY A 210 -0.93 0.49 -25.50
CA GLY A 210 -1.41 -0.22 -26.70
C GLY A 210 -1.97 -1.64 -26.45
N VAL A 211 -1.93 -2.13 -25.21
CA VAL A 211 -2.54 -3.39 -24.80
C VAL A 211 -4.01 -3.18 -24.51
N LYS A 212 -4.90 -3.71 -25.37
CA LYS A 212 -6.35 -3.71 -25.16
C LYS A 212 -6.77 -5.00 -24.45
N GLY A 213 -7.40 -4.88 -23.30
CA GLY A 213 -7.82 -6.03 -22.51
C GLY A 213 -8.76 -5.69 -21.38
N ARG A 214 -9.09 -6.70 -20.58
CA ARG A 214 -9.89 -6.56 -19.36
C ARG A 214 -9.00 -6.70 -18.13
N VAL A 215 -9.14 -5.81 -17.17
CA VAL A 215 -8.43 -5.91 -15.89
C VAL A 215 -8.84 -7.20 -15.19
N HIS A 216 -7.91 -8.12 -15.06
CA HIS A 216 -8.12 -9.39 -14.38
C HIS A 216 -7.96 -9.25 -12.87
N ASP A 217 -6.91 -8.53 -12.47
CA ASP A 217 -6.59 -8.32 -11.04
C ASP A 217 -5.66 -7.11 -10.88
N VAL A 218 -5.85 -6.35 -9.79
CA VAL A 218 -4.99 -5.26 -9.37
C VAL A 218 -4.30 -5.69 -8.08
N GLY A 219 -3.06 -6.13 -8.21
CA GLY A 219 -2.25 -6.56 -7.08
C GLY A 219 -1.42 -5.43 -6.48
N LEU A 220 -0.72 -5.71 -5.38
CA LEU A 220 0.12 -4.73 -4.69
C LEU A 220 1.31 -4.24 -5.53
N MET A 221 1.92 -5.12 -6.33
CA MET A 221 3.11 -4.78 -7.14
C MET A 221 2.82 -4.75 -8.63
N THR A 222 1.85 -5.54 -9.09
CA THR A 222 1.55 -5.73 -10.51
C THR A 222 0.06 -5.75 -10.75
N THR A 223 -0.35 -5.19 -11.89
CA THR A 223 -1.71 -5.32 -12.43
C THR A 223 -1.71 -6.32 -13.57
N LYS A 224 -2.73 -7.17 -13.62
CA LYS A 224 -2.89 -8.22 -14.63
C LYS A 224 -4.03 -7.86 -15.56
N ILE A 225 -3.74 -7.84 -16.86
CA ILE A 225 -4.72 -7.55 -17.91
C ILE A 225 -4.88 -8.77 -18.80
N LYS A 226 -6.11 -9.26 -18.95
CA LYS A 226 -6.47 -10.35 -19.86
C LYS A 226 -6.85 -9.79 -21.23
N THR A 227 -6.08 -10.12 -22.25
CA THR A 227 -6.34 -9.66 -23.62
C THR A 227 -7.45 -10.45 -24.29
N GLY A 228 -7.97 -9.95 -25.41
CA GLY A 228 -9.01 -10.63 -26.20
C GLY A 228 -8.58 -11.99 -26.76
N ASN A 229 -7.27 -12.28 -26.80
CA ASN A 229 -6.71 -13.57 -27.22
C ASN A 229 -6.38 -14.47 -26.03
N GLU A 230 -7.03 -14.26 -24.88
CA GLU A 230 -6.90 -15.05 -23.65
C GLU A 230 -5.47 -14.97 -23.00
N ARG A 231 -4.62 -14.04 -23.43
CA ARG A 231 -3.29 -13.86 -22.85
C ARG A 231 -3.38 -12.98 -21.61
N LEU A 232 -2.63 -13.35 -20.58
CA LEU A 232 -2.48 -12.55 -19.37
C LEU A 232 -1.22 -11.69 -19.50
N VAL A 233 -1.39 -10.38 -19.56
CA VAL A 233 -0.29 -9.41 -19.53
C VAL A 233 -0.15 -8.92 -18.12
N VAL A 234 1.06 -9.03 -17.56
CA VAL A 234 1.40 -8.60 -16.20
C VAL A 234 2.25 -7.33 -16.31
N ILE A 235 1.78 -6.25 -15.73
CA ILE A 235 2.44 -4.94 -15.82
C ILE A 235 2.77 -4.46 -14.40
N PRO A 236 4.03 -4.03 -14.13
CA PRO A 236 4.40 -3.40 -12.88
C PRO A 236 3.55 -2.14 -12.61
N ASN A 237 3.15 -1.92 -11.36
CA ASN A 237 2.28 -0.80 -11.03
C ASN A 237 2.95 0.57 -11.24
N THR A 238 4.27 0.66 -11.05
CA THR A 238 5.03 1.89 -11.37
C THR A 238 4.93 2.29 -12.83
N THR A 239 4.99 1.31 -13.74
CA THR A 239 4.83 1.55 -15.17
C THR A 239 3.42 2.06 -15.48
N LEU A 240 2.39 1.42 -14.90
CA LEU A 240 0.99 1.83 -15.08
C LEU A 240 0.70 3.23 -14.54
N SER A 241 1.27 3.60 -13.39
CA SER A 241 1.03 4.91 -12.79
C SER A 241 1.61 6.08 -13.58
N GLY A 242 2.58 5.82 -14.45
CA GLY A 242 3.20 6.82 -15.33
C GLY A 242 2.60 6.89 -16.73
N GLU A 243 1.68 5.98 -17.09
CA GLU A 243 1.15 5.86 -18.46
C GLU A 243 -0.30 6.34 -18.57
N ILE A 244 -0.69 6.69 -19.82
CA ILE A 244 -2.08 7.03 -20.11
C ILE A 244 -2.91 5.76 -20.14
N VAL A 245 -3.96 5.74 -19.33
CA VAL A 245 -4.94 4.65 -19.28
C VAL A 245 -6.25 5.12 -19.89
N GLU A 246 -6.69 4.45 -20.95
CA GLU A 246 -8.05 4.64 -21.49
C GLU A 246 -8.95 3.60 -20.84
N ASN A 247 -9.92 4.04 -20.04
CA ASN A 247 -10.89 3.17 -19.39
C ASN A 247 -12.26 3.32 -20.03
N TYR A 248 -12.75 2.25 -20.65
CA TYR A 248 -14.06 2.24 -21.31
C TYR A 248 -15.23 2.24 -20.31
N ALA A 249 -15.06 1.63 -19.13
CA ALA A 249 -16.09 1.53 -18.12
C ALA A 249 -16.38 2.86 -17.39
N LEU A 250 -15.42 3.79 -17.39
CA LEU A 250 -15.58 5.12 -16.76
C LEU A 250 -15.99 6.21 -17.75
N GLY A 251 -16.01 5.90 -19.05
CA GLY A 251 -16.24 6.86 -20.13
C GLY A 251 -17.67 6.92 -20.65
N GLY A 252 -18.61 6.18 -20.07
CA GLY A 252 -19.98 6.04 -20.56
C GLY A 252 -20.79 7.33 -20.61
N SER A 253 -21.89 7.32 -21.34
CA SER A 253 -22.79 8.46 -21.52
C SER A 253 -23.78 8.59 -20.36
N GLN A 254 -24.00 9.81 -19.87
CA GLN A 254 -25.07 10.15 -18.92
C GLN A 254 -25.16 9.29 -17.65
N GLY A 255 -24.00 8.75 -17.18
CA GLY A 255 -23.94 7.93 -15.98
C GLY A 255 -24.08 6.42 -16.22
N ASP A 256 -24.22 6.01 -17.48
CA ASP A 256 -24.16 4.59 -17.85
C ASP A 256 -22.72 4.23 -18.21
N ALA A 257 -22.01 3.66 -17.25
CA ALA A 257 -20.59 3.33 -17.33
C ALA A 257 -20.27 2.26 -18.39
N ASP A 258 -21.25 1.44 -18.77
CA ASP A 258 -21.05 0.35 -19.73
C ASP A 258 -21.24 0.79 -21.18
N SER A 259 -21.87 1.94 -21.43
CA SER A 259 -22.12 2.46 -22.76
C SER A 259 -20.86 3.06 -23.39
N MET A 260 -20.70 2.92 -24.70
CA MET A 260 -19.60 3.51 -25.43
C MET A 260 -20.02 4.08 -26.78
N ASN A 261 -19.32 5.13 -27.22
CA ASN A 261 -19.47 5.67 -28.56
C ASN A 261 -18.71 4.80 -29.57
N LEU A 262 -19.46 4.19 -30.52
CA LEU A 262 -18.92 3.47 -31.65
C LEU A 262 -18.79 4.41 -32.81
N ARG A 263 -17.56 4.73 -33.19
CA ARG A 263 -17.25 5.65 -34.28
C ARG A 263 -16.53 4.94 -35.42
N PHE A 264 -17.06 5.06 -36.65
CA PHE A 264 -16.38 4.57 -37.83
C PHE A 264 -16.81 5.34 -39.08
N ARG A 265 -16.17 5.06 -40.21
CA ARG A 265 -16.41 5.75 -41.48
C ARG A 265 -16.94 4.78 -42.51
N ILE A 266 -17.91 5.28 -43.31
CA ILE A 266 -18.49 4.59 -44.45
C ILE A 266 -18.22 5.42 -45.67
N ARG A 267 -17.91 4.77 -46.79
CA ARG A 267 -17.65 5.41 -48.08
C ARG A 267 -18.71 5.03 -49.07
N THR A 268 -19.21 6.01 -49.81
CA THR A 268 -20.16 5.81 -50.92
C THR A 268 -19.64 6.47 -52.18
N SER A 269 -20.21 6.10 -53.36
CA SER A 269 -19.88 6.74 -54.62
C SER A 269 -20.20 8.23 -54.58
N LEU A 270 -19.47 9.04 -55.34
CA LEU A 270 -19.71 10.48 -55.52
C LEU A 270 -21.11 10.80 -56.11
N ASP A 271 -21.68 9.88 -56.89
CA ASP A 271 -23.00 10.01 -57.48
C ASP A 271 -24.16 9.75 -56.53
N SER A 272 -23.86 9.28 -55.27
CA SER A 272 -24.89 8.97 -54.29
C SER A 272 -25.48 10.25 -53.67
N ASP A 273 -26.82 10.29 -53.49
CA ASP A 273 -27.46 11.38 -52.72
C ASP A 273 -27.05 11.34 -51.25
N PRO A 274 -26.37 12.38 -50.73
CA PRO A 274 -25.89 12.40 -49.34
C PRO A 274 -27.03 12.33 -48.33
N ASN A 275 -28.21 12.86 -48.62
CA ASN A 275 -29.34 12.85 -47.68
C ASN A 275 -29.97 11.46 -47.60
N LEU A 276 -30.08 10.78 -48.75
CA LEU A 276 -30.54 9.39 -48.78
C LEU A 276 -29.58 8.48 -48.03
N VAL A 277 -28.27 8.64 -48.24
CA VAL A 277 -27.24 7.86 -47.50
C VAL A 277 -27.37 8.06 -46.00
N LYS A 278 -27.50 9.31 -45.54
CA LYS A 278 -27.66 9.61 -44.09
C LYS A 278 -28.92 8.96 -43.52
N SER A 279 -30.07 9.07 -44.21
CA SER A 279 -31.32 8.46 -43.72
C SER A 279 -31.21 6.95 -43.61
N VAL A 280 -30.66 6.28 -44.61
CA VAL A 280 -30.45 4.82 -44.60
C VAL A 280 -29.54 4.38 -43.48
N ILE A 281 -28.45 5.10 -43.22
CA ILE A 281 -27.55 4.77 -42.13
C ILE A 281 -28.24 4.97 -40.76
N ILE A 282 -29.01 6.05 -40.56
CA ILE A 282 -29.75 6.30 -39.33
C ILE A 282 -30.79 5.19 -39.08
N ASP A 283 -31.55 4.80 -40.12
CA ASP A 283 -32.53 3.72 -40.03
C ASP A 283 -31.88 2.38 -39.62
N VAL A 284 -30.72 2.06 -40.24
CA VAL A 284 -29.96 0.85 -39.85
C VAL A 284 -29.57 0.87 -38.39
N ILE A 285 -29.11 2.01 -37.88
CA ILE A 285 -28.66 2.09 -36.47
C ILE A 285 -29.84 1.98 -35.52
N SER A 286 -30.98 2.60 -35.87
CA SER A 286 -32.20 2.52 -35.08
C SER A 286 -32.76 1.10 -34.97
N ASP A 287 -32.54 0.27 -36.01
CA ASP A 287 -32.96 -1.13 -36.01
C ASP A 287 -31.97 -2.07 -35.28
N CYS A 288 -30.79 -1.58 -34.90
CA CYS A 288 -29.77 -2.41 -34.26
C CYS A 288 -30.09 -2.61 -32.79
N GLU A 289 -30.29 -3.86 -32.34
CA GLU A 289 -30.61 -4.23 -30.96
C GLU A 289 -29.50 -3.89 -29.93
N PHE A 290 -28.29 -3.60 -30.40
CA PHE A 290 -27.13 -3.32 -29.55
C PHE A 290 -26.90 -1.81 -29.34
N THR A 291 -27.64 -0.94 -30.03
CA THR A 291 -27.49 0.51 -29.94
C THR A 291 -28.54 1.12 -29.04
N THR A 292 -28.22 2.28 -28.46
CA THR A 292 -29.15 3.06 -27.67
C THR A 292 -29.56 4.33 -28.41
N GLU A 293 -30.81 4.78 -28.22
CA GLU A 293 -31.30 6.02 -28.81
C GLU A 293 -30.75 7.27 -28.09
N ASN A 294 -30.21 7.11 -26.90
CA ASN A 294 -29.73 8.19 -26.06
C ASN A 294 -28.28 7.92 -25.62
N PRO A 295 -27.29 8.73 -26.01
CA PRO A 295 -27.37 9.94 -26.84
C PRO A 295 -27.72 9.63 -28.29
N LYS A 296 -28.30 10.64 -28.99
CA LYS A 296 -28.76 10.53 -30.37
C LYS A 296 -27.60 10.15 -31.29
N THR A 297 -27.86 9.20 -32.17
CA THR A 297 -26.98 8.84 -33.30
C THR A 297 -26.75 10.03 -34.21
N GLU A 298 -25.52 10.25 -34.64
CA GLU A 298 -25.13 11.31 -35.53
C GLU A 298 -24.45 10.73 -36.76
N VAL A 299 -24.92 11.14 -37.97
CA VAL A 299 -24.32 10.77 -39.26
C VAL A 299 -23.94 12.03 -40.00
N LEU A 300 -22.67 12.26 -40.19
CA LEU A 300 -22.11 13.45 -40.82
C LEU A 300 -21.42 13.10 -42.14
N LEU A 301 -21.63 13.91 -43.19
CA LEU A 301 -20.71 13.91 -44.30
C LEU A 301 -19.42 14.54 -43.82
N TYR A 302 -18.38 13.71 -43.67
CA TYR A 302 -17.13 14.09 -43.02
C TYR A 302 -16.10 14.63 -44.00
N ASP A 303 -16.09 14.05 -45.21
CA ASP A 303 -15.11 14.40 -46.23
C ASP A 303 -15.60 14.02 -47.62
N ILE A 304 -15.07 14.68 -48.65
CA ILE A 304 -15.27 14.37 -50.07
C ILE A 304 -13.90 14.12 -50.68
N THR A 305 -13.61 12.86 -51.01
CA THR A 305 -12.35 12.47 -51.64
C THR A 305 -12.47 12.41 -53.14
N GLU A 306 -11.38 12.18 -53.85
CA GLU A 306 -11.36 12.06 -55.34
C GLU A 306 -12.30 10.98 -55.87
N THR A 307 -12.64 9.96 -55.05
CA THR A 307 -13.40 8.78 -55.50
C THR A 307 -14.62 8.47 -54.64
N ALA A 308 -14.85 9.19 -53.53
CA ALA A 308 -15.87 8.81 -52.57
C ALA A 308 -16.38 9.97 -51.69
N LEU A 309 -17.67 9.90 -51.35
CA LEU A 309 -18.21 10.61 -50.18
C LEU A 309 -17.90 9.80 -48.92
N VAL A 310 -17.34 10.46 -47.92
CA VAL A 310 -16.97 9.82 -46.62
C VAL A 310 -17.93 10.28 -45.55
N PHE A 311 -18.71 9.37 -45.02
CA PHE A 311 -19.60 9.62 -43.88
C PHE A 311 -18.96 9.15 -42.58
N ARG A 312 -19.02 9.98 -41.54
CA ARG A 312 -18.70 9.61 -40.17
C ARG A 312 -19.98 9.27 -39.43
N LEU A 313 -19.97 8.12 -38.82
CA LEU A 313 -21.04 7.58 -38.03
C LEU A 313 -20.61 7.59 -36.56
N ASP A 314 -21.41 8.21 -35.71
CA ASP A 314 -21.28 8.21 -34.27
C ASP A 314 -22.56 7.61 -33.65
N CYS A 315 -22.50 6.39 -33.13
CA CYS A 315 -23.63 5.75 -32.45
C CYS A 315 -23.19 5.21 -31.09
N TRP A 316 -24.12 5.08 -30.18
CA TRP A 316 -23.86 4.58 -28.84
C TRP A 316 -24.28 3.12 -28.72
N VAL A 317 -23.38 2.31 -28.18
CA VAL A 317 -23.63 0.89 -27.89
C VAL A 317 -23.86 0.78 -26.38
N GLU A 318 -24.90 0.06 -25.99
CA GLU A 318 -25.35 -0.12 -24.62
C GLU A 318 -24.28 -0.74 -23.71
N ASP A 319 -23.51 -1.68 -24.27
CA ASP A 319 -22.45 -2.41 -23.59
C ASP A 319 -21.21 -2.47 -24.48
N TYR A 320 -20.10 -1.90 -24.00
CA TYR A 320 -18.82 -1.94 -24.70
C TYR A 320 -18.32 -3.37 -25.05
N ASN A 321 -18.85 -4.40 -24.40
CA ASN A 321 -18.56 -5.79 -24.74
C ASN A 321 -19.22 -6.22 -26.05
N LYS A 322 -20.33 -5.56 -26.43
CA LYS A 322 -21.07 -5.79 -27.66
C LYS A 322 -20.52 -5.00 -28.85
N GLU A 323 -19.50 -4.15 -28.68
CA GLU A 323 -18.87 -3.30 -29.70
C GLU A 323 -18.68 -4.03 -31.04
N ARG A 324 -18.06 -5.22 -31.01
CA ARG A 324 -17.75 -5.98 -32.23
C ARG A 324 -19.01 -6.50 -32.90
N LYS A 325 -19.98 -6.99 -32.11
CA LYS A 325 -21.24 -7.52 -32.65
C LYS A 325 -22.09 -6.41 -33.26
N ALA A 326 -22.18 -5.27 -32.56
CA ALA A 326 -22.88 -4.10 -33.08
C ALA A 326 -22.28 -3.62 -34.41
N LYS A 327 -20.95 -3.47 -34.45
CA LYS A 327 -20.26 -3.04 -35.65
C LYS A 327 -20.43 -4.02 -36.83
N ASP A 328 -20.31 -5.31 -36.59
CA ASP A 328 -20.50 -6.36 -37.58
C ASP A 328 -21.92 -6.31 -38.15
N TRP A 329 -22.94 -6.31 -37.31
CA TRP A 329 -24.34 -6.23 -37.70
C TRP A 329 -24.65 -4.96 -38.50
N ILE A 330 -24.23 -3.79 -38.01
CA ILE A 330 -24.44 -2.50 -38.67
C ILE A 330 -23.80 -2.50 -40.07
N LEU A 331 -22.58 -3.00 -40.23
CA LEU A 331 -21.90 -3.02 -41.52
C LEU A 331 -22.57 -3.95 -42.54
N ILE A 332 -23.05 -5.12 -42.10
CA ILE A 332 -23.78 -6.05 -42.96
C ILE A 332 -25.12 -5.42 -43.41
N GLU A 333 -25.89 -4.89 -42.49
CA GLU A 333 -27.19 -4.30 -42.76
C GLU A 333 -27.08 -3.03 -43.68
N ILE A 334 -26.04 -2.19 -43.44
CA ILE A 334 -25.76 -1.06 -44.35
C ILE A 334 -25.48 -1.56 -45.75
N LEU A 335 -24.66 -2.61 -45.89
CA LEU A 335 -24.31 -3.16 -47.19
C LEU A 335 -25.56 -3.65 -47.97
N ASP A 336 -26.48 -4.33 -47.27
CA ASP A 336 -27.70 -4.86 -47.85
C ASP A 336 -28.71 -3.75 -48.23
N ARG A 337 -28.87 -2.72 -47.39
CA ARG A 337 -29.73 -1.56 -47.68
C ARG A 337 -29.14 -0.68 -48.79
N PHE A 338 -27.83 -0.53 -48.85
CA PHE A 338 -27.19 0.20 -49.95
C PHE A 338 -27.46 -0.47 -51.27
N LYS A 339 -27.35 -1.81 -51.34
CA LYS A 339 -27.70 -2.57 -52.54
C LYS A 339 -29.17 -2.39 -52.93
N SER A 340 -30.08 -2.45 -51.98
CA SER A 340 -31.52 -2.32 -52.21
C SER A 340 -31.96 -0.91 -52.65
N LYS A 341 -31.20 0.11 -52.26
CA LYS A 341 -31.45 1.53 -52.57
C LYS A 341 -30.56 2.06 -53.70
N GLU A 342 -29.82 1.17 -54.37
CA GLU A 342 -28.90 1.51 -55.47
C GLU A 342 -27.81 2.54 -55.07
N ILE A 343 -27.43 2.59 -53.78
CA ILE A 343 -26.33 3.42 -53.28
C ILE A 343 -25.02 2.74 -53.66
N GLY A 344 -24.22 3.42 -54.49
CA GLY A 344 -22.96 2.88 -54.97
C GLY A 344 -21.87 2.84 -53.91
N ILE A 345 -21.10 1.73 -53.88
CA ILE A 345 -19.86 1.62 -53.12
C ILE A 345 -18.70 2.02 -54.03
N PRO A 346 -17.79 2.91 -53.60
CA PRO A 346 -16.75 3.44 -54.47
C PRO A 346 -15.72 2.36 -54.85
N PHE A 347 -15.42 2.29 -56.13
CA PHE A 347 -14.27 1.51 -56.63
C PHE A 347 -13.10 2.42 -56.94
N PRO A 348 -11.87 1.91 -56.97
CA PRO A 348 -10.73 2.66 -57.47
C PRO A 348 -10.97 3.03 -58.97
N HIS A 349 -10.92 4.32 -59.28
CA HIS A 349 -11.01 4.79 -60.69
C HIS A 349 -9.61 5.01 -61.23
N LEU A 350 -9.34 4.46 -62.42
CA LEU A 350 -8.12 4.69 -63.16
C LEU A 350 -8.46 5.37 -64.50
N THR A 351 -7.99 6.59 -64.67
CA THR A 351 -8.17 7.29 -65.93
C THR A 351 -6.99 6.98 -66.85
N VAL A 352 -7.21 6.19 -67.89
CA VAL A 352 -6.21 5.90 -68.94
C VAL A 352 -6.37 6.88 -70.05
N LYS A 353 -5.45 7.80 -70.29
CA LYS A 353 -5.36 8.58 -71.47
C LYS A 353 -4.64 7.75 -72.52
N GLN A 354 -5.35 7.39 -73.62
CA GLN A 354 -4.71 6.90 -74.84
C GLN A 354 -4.22 8.11 -75.61
N GLU A 355 -2.93 8.20 -75.90
CA GLU A 355 -2.32 9.16 -76.83
C GLU A 355 -2.50 8.71 -78.21
#